data_546555aeb848020bbb6cc9211770a9e1
#
_entry.id   546555aeb848020bbb6cc9211770a9e1
#
_cell.length_a   1.000
_cell.length_b   1.000
_cell.length_c   1.000
_cell.angle_alpha   90.00
_cell.angle_beta   90.00
_cell.angle_gamma   90.00
#
_symmetry.space_group_name_H-M   'P 1'
#
loop_
_entity.id
_entity.type
_entity.pdbx_description
1 polymer ?
#
loop_
_entity_poly.entity_id
_entity_poly.type
_entity_poly.pdbx_seq_one_letter_code
_entity_poly.pdbx_strand_id
1 'polypeptide(L)'
;MRQVRTAGLILAVGAMLATVLSACGSTEPRNLLDSIREGSVVLGVKFDQPGLGLYEPDGNVEGFDASVSRYVVNHIADDLGVPHPEVTWRETPSARREAMIDNGEVDLIAATYSINAARSKKVTFGGPYLVTYQGLMVRADDTSIDQLADLDKGKKLCSVTGSTPAQNVKAQLPAVQLQEYDSYSACVEALRRDKVDAVTTDEAILAGYSNFWEGEFKLVEMTYLKDACVKDALKTAGSPFSTERYGVGLALNDTASQGAVNKALDAMLAPAVDGESAWNAALRKALGNPYVDEIIARADRPDSKFPYLPDPGDLEFLDSPSTPCPPGLQ
;
A
#
# COMPACT_ATOMS: atom_id res chain seq x y z
N MET A 1 -67.41 19.66 -61.29
CA MET A 1 -66.51 18.89 -62.14
C MET A 1 -65.13 19.45 -62.12
N ARG A 2 -64.24 18.87 -61.38
CA ARG A 2 -62.76 18.84 -61.56
C ARG A 2 -62.13 18.06 -60.40
N GLN A 3 -61.69 16.89 -60.74
CA GLN A 3 -60.92 16.02 -59.86
C GLN A 3 -59.51 16.61 -59.72
N VAL A 4 -59.07 16.78 -58.51
CA VAL A 4 -57.67 17.07 -58.19
C VAL A 4 -57.04 15.81 -57.65
N ARG A 5 -56.10 15.26 -58.40
CA ARG A 5 -55.24 14.13 -58.01
C ARG A 5 -54.21 14.62 -57.02
N THR A 6 -54.29 14.16 -55.82
CA THR A 6 -53.20 14.32 -54.81
C THR A 6 -52.16 13.27 -55.04
N ALA A 7 -50.98 13.68 -55.46
CA ALA A 7 -49.78 12.83 -55.51
C ALA A 7 -49.26 12.58 -54.10
N GLY A 8 -49.18 11.31 -53.74
CA GLY A 8 -48.59 10.91 -52.46
C GLY A 8 -47.08 11.05 -52.48
N LEU A 9 -46.60 11.87 -51.55
CA LEU A 9 -45.16 12.01 -51.23
C LEU A 9 -44.81 10.94 -50.21
N ILE A 10 -44.13 9.87 -50.62
CA ILE A 10 -43.57 8.86 -49.74
C ILE A 10 -42.29 9.44 -49.15
N LEU A 11 -42.34 9.91 -47.89
CA LEU A 11 -41.16 10.25 -47.10
C LEU A 11 -40.54 8.92 -46.65
N ALA A 12 -39.41 8.57 -47.22
CA ALA A 12 -38.52 7.54 -46.68
C ALA A 12 -37.87 8.08 -45.43
N VAL A 13 -38.40 7.73 -44.26
CA VAL A 13 -37.74 7.96 -42.97
C VAL A 13 -36.62 6.90 -42.89
N GLY A 14 -35.41 7.31 -43.28
CA GLY A 14 -34.21 6.54 -43.01
C GLY A 14 -33.99 6.46 -41.53
N ALA A 15 -34.25 5.29 -40.95
CA ALA A 15 -33.85 4.98 -39.57
C ALA A 15 -32.33 4.95 -39.50
N MET A 16 -31.68 6.04 -39.09
CA MET A 16 -30.33 6.00 -38.56
C MET A 16 -30.40 5.22 -37.25
N LEU A 17 -30.10 3.92 -37.30
CA LEU A 17 -29.68 3.19 -36.14
C LEU A 17 -28.33 3.77 -35.71
N ALA A 18 -28.39 4.71 -34.82
CA ALA A 18 -27.23 5.07 -34.01
C ALA A 18 -26.89 3.82 -33.17
N THR A 19 -25.93 3.04 -33.64
CA THR A 19 -25.26 2.06 -32.82
C THR A 19 -24.58 2.85 -31.69
N VAL A 20 -25.29 2.97 -30.58
CA VAL A 20 -24.66 3.31 -29.29
C VAL A 20 -23.77 2.09 -29.00
N LEU A 21 -22.50 2.18 -29.41
CA LEU A 21 -21.46 1.38 -28.81
C LEU A 21 -21.45 1.77 -27.34
N SER A 22 -22.21 1.02 -26.55
CA SER A 22 -21.96 0.95 -25.11
C SER A 22 -20.51 0.50 -25.00
N ALA A 23 -19.63 1.43 -24.72
CA ALA A 23 -18.34 1.11 -24.16
C ALA A 23 -18.63 0.49 -22.79
N CYS A 24 -18.99 -0.79 -22.76
CA CYS A 24 -18.72 -1.62 -21.62
C CYS A 24 -17.20 -1.54 -21.46
N GLY A 25 -16.74 -0.73 -20.51
CA GLY A 25 -15.36 -0.75 -20.08
C GLY A 25 -15.00 -2.22 -19.88
N SER A 26 -13.94 -2.66 -20.52
CA SER A 26 -13.45 -4.02 -20.37
C SER A 26 -13.31 -4.29 -18.87
N THR A 27 -13.96 -5.32 -18.37
CA THR A 27 -13.76 -5.85 -17.02
C THR A 27 -12.48 -6.68 -16.92
N GLU A 28 -11.65 -6.61 -17.95
CA GLU A 28 -10.40 -7.33 -18.04
C GLU A 28 -9.30 -6.52 -17.29
N PRO A 29 -8.46 -7.21 -16.52
CA PRO A 29 -7.28 -6.58 -15.90
C PRO A 29 -6.39 -5.91 -16.95
N ARG A 30 -5.83 -4.74 -16.63
CA ARG A 30 -4.90 -4.02 -17.49
C ARG A 30 -3.51 -4.66 -17.45
N ASN A 31 -2.79 -4.62 -18.57
CA ASN A 31 -1.39 -5.03 -18.62
C ASN A 31 -0.48 -3.81 -18.56
N LEU A 32 0.39 -3.75 -17.56
CA LEU A 32 1.27 -2.60 -17.32
C LEU A 32 2.19 -2.31 -18.50
N LEU A 33 2.81 -3.35 -19.10
CA LEU A 33 3.75 -3.15 -20.20
C LEU A 33 3.07 -2.62 -21.45
N ASP A 34 1.83 -3.04 -21.72
CA ASP A 34 1.07 -2.56 -22.86
C ASP A 34 0.65 -1.10 -22.65
N SER A 35 0.16 -0.75 -21.47
CA SER A 35 -0.20 0.63 -21.13
C SER A 35 0.99 1.58 -21.22
N ILE A 36 2.20 1.15 -20.82
CA ILE A 36 3.43 1.93 -20.99
C ILE A 36 3.74 2.13 -22.48
N ARG A 37 3.62 1.08 -23.34
CA ARG A 37 3.82 1.21 -24.79
C ARG A 37 2.80 2.13 -25.46
N GLU A 38 1.57 2.16 -24.95
CA GLU A 38 0.50 3.05 -25.39
C GLU A 38 0.69 4.50 -24.92
N GLY A 39 1.62 4.74 -24.00
CA GLY A 39 2.01 6.06 -23.52
C GLY A 39 1.13 6.63 -22.42
N SER A 40 0.28 5.83 -21.76
CA SER A 40 -0.53 6.27 -20.62
C SER A 40 -0.74 5.16 -19.60
N VAL A 41 -0.62 5.48 -18.30
CA VAL A 41 -0.80 4.55 -17.19
C VAL A 41 -1.70 5.12 -16.11
N VAL A 42 -2.45 4.24 -15.45
CA VAL A 42 -3.25 4.57 -14.25
C VAL A 42 -2.57 3.92 -13.04
N LEU A 43 -2.02 4.76 -12.16
CA LEU A 43 -1.27 4.34 -10.98
C LEU A 43 -2.13 4.44 -9.72
N GLY A 44 -2.33 3.31 -9.06
CA GLY A 44 -3.07 3.22 -7.81
C GLY A 44 -2.19 3.52 -6.61
N VAL A 45 -2.57 4.53 -5.83
CA VAL A 45 -1.87 4.96 -4.62
C VAL A 45 -2.86 5.35 -3.52
N LYS A 46 -2.37 5.65 -2.33
CA LYS A 46 -3.15 6.34 -1.30
C LYS A 46 -3.22 7.83 -1.60
N PHE A 47 -4.32 8.48 -1.17
CA PHE A 47 -4.48 9.92 -1.28
C PHE A 47 -4.44 10.63 0.07
N ASP A 48 -4.42 9.87 1.15
CA ASP A 48 -4.57 10.36 2.52
C ASP A 48 -3.36 10.11 3.43
N GLN A 49 -2.26 9.55 2.92
CA GLN A 49 -1.11 9.15 3.73
C GLN A 49 0.09 10.07 3.51
N PRO A 50 0.31 11.07 4.39
CA PRO A 50 1.49 11.94 4.31
C PRO A 50 2.79 11.15 4.25
N GLY A 51 3.71 11.57 3.40
CA GLY A 51 5.00 10.90 3.20
C GLY A 51 4.95 9.61 2.37
N LEU A 52 3.78 9.03 2.09
CA LEU A 52 3.64 7.80 1.29
C LEU A 52 2.83 8.02 0.02
N GLY A 53 1.58 8.44 0.17
CA GLY A 53 0.70 8.83 -0.93
C GLY A 53 -0.27 9.90 -0.44
N LEU A 54 0.03 11.15 -0.72
CA LEU A 54 -0.78 12.31 -0.37
C LEU A 54 -1.20 13.05 -1.64
N TYR A 55 -2.51 13.21 -1.82
CA TYR A 55 -3.05 13.97 -2.95
C TYR A 55 -2.91 15.46 -2.68
N GLU A 56 -2.28 16.16 -3.61
CA GLU A 56 -2.02 17.60 -3.53
C GLU A 56 -3.05 18.43 -4.30
N PRO A 57 -3.25 19.70 -3.94
CA PRO A 57 -4.24 20.57 -4.59
C PRO A 57 -4.01 20.79 -6.09
N ASP A 58 -2.81 20.58 -6.59
CA ASP A 58 -2.46 20.67 -8.01
C ASP A 58 -2.85 19.42 -8.84
N GLY A 59 -3.43 18.41 -8.18
CA GLY A 59 -3.83 17.16 -8.80
C GLY A 59 -2.74 16.10 -8.85
N ASN A 60 -1.57 16.35 -8.28
CA ASN A 60 -0.48 15.41 -8.16
C ASN A 60 -0.60 14.56 -6.89
N VAL A 61 0.18 13.49 -6.82
CA VAL A 61 0.36 12.70 -5.58
C VAL A 61 1.84 12.71 -5.23
N GLU A 62 2.13 13.04 -3.96
CA GLU A 62 3.46 13.03 -3.40
C GLU A 62 3.65 11.91 -2.38
N GLY A 63 4.90 11.53 -2.13
CA GLY A 63 5.31 10.53 -1.15
C GLY A 63 6.11 9.39 -1.75
N PHE A 64 6.47 8.43 -0.89
CA PHE A 64 7.37 7.35 -1.27
C PHE A 64 6.71 6.38 -2.26
N ASP A 65 5.45 5.96 -2.02
CA ASP A 65 4.71 5.07 -2.93
C ASP A 65 4.53 5.70 -4.32
N ALA A 66 4.24 7.00 -4.38
CA ALA A 66 4.14 7.74 -5.62
C ALA A 66 5.50 7.84 -6.34
N SER A 67 6.58 8.04 -5.59
CA SER A 67 7.95 8.07 -6.12
C SER A 67 8.36 6.72 -6.69
N VAL A 68 8.08 5.63 -5.98
CA VAL A 68 8.32 4.25 -6.45
C VAL A 68 7.53 3.98 -7.73
N SER A 69 6.24 4.31 -7.75
CA SER A 69 5.38 4.10 -8.93
C SER A 69 5.91 4.81 -10.16
N ARG A 70 6.27 6.11 -10.03
CA ARG A 70 6.85 6.89 -11.14
C ARG A 70 8.19 6.34 -11.59
N TYR A 71 9.06 5.99 -10.64
CA TYR A 71 10.38 5.41 -10.97
C TYR A 71 10.23 4.12 -11.76
N VAL A 72 9.36 3.22 -11.29
CA VAL A 72 9.12 1.93 -11.95
C VAL A 72 8.63 2.12 -13.38
N VAL A 73 7.58 2.91 -13.61
CA VAL A 73 7.02 3.07 -14.96
C VAL A 73 7.97 3.79 -15.91
N ASN A 74 8.75 4.77 -15.43
CA ASN A 74 9.72 5.48 -16.23
C ASN A 74 10.91 4.57 -16.60
N HIS A 75 11.44 3.79 -15.63
CA HIS A 75 12.51 2.84 -15.88
C HIS A 75 12.09 1.76 -16.89
N ILE A 76 10.87 1.24 -16.79
CA ILE A 76 10.34 0.28 -17.76
C ILE A 76 10.20 0.94 -19.15
N ALA A 77 9.76 2.19 -19.23
CA ALA A 77 9.66 2.91 -20.50
C ALA A 77 11.05 3.08 -21.16
N ASP A 78 12.07 3.43 -20.36
CA ASP A 78 13.46 3.53 -20.82
C ASP A 78 13.98 2.19 -21.35
N ASP A 79 13.73 1.10 -20.63
CA ASP A 79 14.09 -0.26 -21.06
C ASP A 79 13.41 -0.69 -22.37
N LEU A 80 12.16 -0.25 -22.57
CA LEU A 80 11.39 -0.52 -23.77
C LEU A 80 11.77 0.41 -24.94
N GLY A 81 12.53 1.48 -24.69
CA GLY A 81 12.89 2.49 -25.68
C GLY A 81 11.70 3.36 -26.13
N VAL A 82 10.71 3.58 -25.24
CA VAL A 82 9.52 4.41 -25.48
C VAL A 82 9.53 5.65 -24.57
N PRO A 83 8.81 6.72 -24.95
CA PRO A 83 8.67 7.88 -24.07
C PRO A 83 8.05 7.53 -22.73
N HIS A 84 8.38 8.27 -21.66
CA HIS A 84 7.71 8.12 -20.37
C HIS A 84 6.20 8.33 -20.51
N PRO A 85 5.38 7.45 -19.92
CA PRO A 85 3.93 7.52 -20.09
C PRO A 85 3.32 8.68 -19.31
N GLU A 86 2.18 9.17 -19.79
CA GLU A 86 1.32 10.08 -19.02
C GLU A 86 0.72 9.32 -17.83
N VAL A 87 0.82 9.91 -16.63
CA VAL A 87 0.37 9.29 -15.38
C VAL A 87 -0.98 9.86 -14.95
N THR A 88 -1.96 8.97 -14.78
CA THR A 88 -3.20 9.26 -14.06
C THR A 88 -3.17 8.61 -12.68
N TRP A 89 -3.41 9.37 -11.62
CA TRP A 89 -3.47 8.86 -10.26
C TRP A 89 -4.87 8.38 -9.89
N ARG A 90 -4.94 7.25 -9.20
CA ARG A 90 -6.20 6.68 -8.71
C ARG A 90 -6.09 6.34 -7.23
N GLU A 91 -7.02 6.87 -6.43
CA GLU A 91 -7.11 6.49 -5.03
C GLU A 91 -7.46 5.00 -4.87
N THR A 92 -6.70 4.28 -4.04
CA THR A 92 -6.89 2.85 -3.81
C THR A 92 -7.07 2.53 -2.31
N PRO A 93 -8.32 2.60 -1.81
CA PRO A 93 -8.64 2.20 -0.45
C PRO A 93 -8.25 0.75 -0.18
N SER A 94 -7.79 0.45 1.04
CA SER A 94 -7.21 -0.87 1.38
C SER A 94 -8.12 -2.06 1.06
N ALA A 95 -9.42 -1.92 1.28
CA ALA A 95 -10.40 -2.97 1.02
C ALA A 95 -10.74 -3.18 -0.47
N ARG A 96 -10.29 -2.28 -1.36
CA ARG A 96 -10.69 -2.31 -2.78
C ARG A 96 -9.56 -2.67 -3.74
N ARG A 97 -8.30 -2.73 -3.27
CA ARG A 97 -7.12 -2.86 -4.13
C ARG A 97 -7.18 -4.05 -5.08
N GLU A 98 -7.49 -5.25 -4.56
CA GLU A 98 -7.59 -6.45 -5.37
C GLU A 98 -8.68 -6.34 -6.45
N ALA A 99 -9.85 -5.81 -6.10
CA ALA A 99 -10.95 -5.63 -7.04
C ALA A 99 -10.65 -4.57 -8.11
N MET A 100 -9.93 -3.50 -7.75
CA MET A 100 -9.55 -2.45 -8.71
C MET A 100 -8.56 -2.95 -9.75
N ILE A 101 -7.63 -3.84 -9.37
CA ILE A 101 -6.74 -4.53 -10.33
C ILE A 101 -7.56 -5.46 -11.23
N ASP A 102 -8.39 -6.32 -10.64
CA ASP A 102 -9.19 -7.31 -11.36
C ASP A 102 -10.17 -6.67 -12.35
N ASN A 103 -10.72 -5.51 -11.99
CA ASN A 103 -11.63 -4.72 -12.85
C ASN A 103 -10.91 -3.86 -13.91
N GLY A 104 -9.57 -3.86 -13.99
CA GLY A 104 -8.82 -3.01 -14.91
C GLY A 104 -8.94 -1.51 -14.63
N GLU A 105 -9.21 -1.12 -13.38
CA GLU A 105 -9.29 0.30 -12.99
C GLU A 105 -7.90 0.94 -12.88
N VAL A 106 -6.85 0.15 -12.73
CA VAL A 106 -5.45 0.57 -12.55
C VAL A 106 -4.50 -0.38 -13.26
N ASP A 107 -3.33 0.10 -13.64
CA ASP A 107 -2.25 -0.70 -14.24
C ASP A 107 -1.35 -1.34 -13.18
N LEU A 108 -1.12 -0.61 -12.09
CA LEU A 108 -0.43 -1.09 -10.91
C LEU A 108 -0.95 -0.40 -9.66
N ILE A 109 -0.69 -0.99 -8.49
CA ILE A 109 -0.95 -0.38 -7.18
C ILE A 109 0.33 -0.43 -6.32
N ALA A 110 0.85 0.75 -5.94
CA ALA A 110 1.81 0.91 -4.84
C ALA A 110 1.17 1.83 -3.79
N ALA A 111 0.54 1.25 -2.78
CA ALA A 111 -0.33 1.94 -1.85
C ALA A 111 -0.25 1.33 -0.45
N THR A 112 0.96 1.35 0.15
CA THR A 112 1.23 0.65 1.41
C THR A 112 0.68 -0.78 1.38
N TYR A 113 0.99 -1.49 0.28
CA TYR A 113 0.32 -2.73 -0.07
C TYR A 113 1.14 -3.95 0.36
N SER A 114 0.96 -4.36 1.63
CA SER A 114 1.67 -5.53 2.17
C SER A 114 1.40 -6.78 1.34
N ILE A 115 2.47 -7.43 0.91
CA ILE A 115 2.47 -8.75 0.26
C ILE A 115 2.11 -9.79 1.31
N ASN A 116 1.10 -10.63 1.05
CA ASN A 116 0.77 -11.78 1.88
C ASN A 116 0.12 -12.90 1.04
N ALA A 117 0.11 -14.11 1.58
CA ALA A 117 -0.37 -15.30 0.87
C ALA A 117 -1.85 -15.23 0.41
N ALA A 118 -2.71 -14.48 1.12
CA ALA A 118 -4.10 -14.33 0.73
C ALA A 118 -4.26 -13.40 -0.49
N ARG A 119 -3.47 -12.33 -0.54
CA ARG A 119 -3.45 -11.36 -1.65
C ARG A 119 -2.76 -11.93 -2.88
N SER A 120 -1.66 -12.67 -2.70
CA SER A 120 -0.90 -13.30 -3.80
C SER A 120 -1.71 -14.35 -4.58
N LYS A 121 -2.88 -14.78 -4.06
CA LYS A 121 -3.85 -15.60 -4.79
C LYS A 121 -4.78 -14.80 -5.71
N LYS A 122 -4.78 -13.47 -5.59
CA LYS A 122 -5.69 -12.58 -6.31
C LYS A 122 -4.98 -11.61 -7.23
N VAL A 123 -3.73 -11.28 -6.92
CA VAL A 123 -2.89 -10.36 -7.68
C VAL A 123 -1.46 -10.88 -7.73
N THR A 124 -0.72 -10.48 -8.75
CA THR A 124 0.73 -10.69 -8.81
C THR A 124 1.43 -9.53 -8.14
N PHE A 125 2.47 -9.78 -7.35
CA PHE A 125 3.27 -8.73 -6.72
C PHE A 125 4.66 -8.65 -7.33
N GLY A 126 5.07 -7.45 -7.73
CA GLY A 126 6.48 -7.07 -7.84
C GLY A 126 6.97 -6.51 -6.51
N GLY A 127 8.27 -6.60 -6.25
CA GLY A 127 8.89 -6.16 -5.00
C GLY A 127 9.24 -7.33 -4.08
N PRO A 128 9.43 -7.08 -2.76
CA PRO A 128 9.02 -5.87 -2.02
C PRO A 128 9.83 -4.62 -2.38
N TYR A 129 9.26 -3.43 -2.16
CA TYR A 129 9.96 -2.15 -2.28
C TYR A 129 10.18 -1.42 -0.95
N LEU A 130 9.56 -1.87 0.12
CA LEU A 130 9.75 -1.37 1.49
C LEU A 130 9.51 -2.49 2.49
N VAL A 131 10.32 -2.54 3.55
CA VAL A 131 10.09 -3.35 4.74
C VAL A 131 9.79 -2.42 5.90
N THR A 132 8.70 -2.67 6.61
CA THR A 132 8.26 -1.89 7.76
C THR A 132 7.60 -2.81 8.79
N TYR A 133 7.20 -2.26 9.93
CA TYR A 133 6.67 -3.03 11.05
C TYR A 133 5.38 -2.42 11.55
N GLN A 134 4.51 -3.21 12.13
CA GLN A 134 3.32 -2.67 12.77
C GLN A 134 3.68 -2.00 14.09
N GLY A 135 3.18 -0.77 14.29
CA GLY A 135 3.37 0.04 15.47
C GLY A 135 2.06 0.65 15.98
N LEU A 136 2.19 1.46 17.02
CA LEU A 136 1.10 2.27 17.57
C LEU A 136 1.47 3.75 17.48
N MET A 137 0.45 4.57 17.32
CA MET A 137 0.52 6.02 17.48
C MET A 137 -0.52 6.45 18.51
N VAL A 138 -0.08 7.22 19.48
CA VAL A 138 -0.90 7.79 20.55
C VAL A 138 -0.70 9.30 20.60
N ARG A 139 -1.57 10.03 21.31
CA ARG A 139 -1.36 11.45 21.54
C ARG A 139 -0.06 11.67 22.31
N ALA A 140 0.63 12.77 22.06
CA ALA A 140 1.95 13.05 22.64
C ALA A 140 1.95 13.08 24.17
N ASP A 141 0.84 13.52 24.79
CA ASP A 141 0.64 13.60 26.22
C ASP A 141 0.07 12.32 26.85
N ASP A 142 -0.27 11.31 26.08
CA ASP A 142 -0.75 10.03 26.62
C ASP A 142 0.38 9.28 27.35
N THR A 143 0.16 8.95 28.61
CA THR A 143 1.08 8.19 29.46
C THR A 143 0.53 6.79 29.79
N SER A 144 -0.57 6.40 29.19
CA SER A 144 -1.28 5.17 29.52
C SER A 144 -1.02 4.01 28.54
N ILE A 145 -0.37 4.29 27.41
CA ILE A 145 0.00 3.30 26.38
C ILE A 145 1.48 3.52 26.01
N ASP A 146 2.34 2.67 26.54
CA ASP A 146 3.78 2.68 26.26
C ASP A 146 4.27 1.34 25.66
N GLN A 147 3.39 0.34 25.61
CA GLN A 147 3.69 -0.99 25.09
C GLN A 147 2.42 -1.73 24.62
N LEU A 148 2.58 -2.82 23.90
CA LEU A 148 1.50 -3.64 23.37
C LEU A 148 0.51 -4.12 24.46
N ALA A 149 0.99 -4.53 25.63
CA ALA A 149 0.18 -5.05 26.72
C ALA A 149 -0.77 -4.02 27.35
N ASP A 150 -0.54 -2.72 27.13
CA ASP A 150 -1.42 -1.68 27.66
C ASP A 150 -2.76 -1.59 26.92
N LEU A 151 -2.86 -2.17 25.71
CA LEU A 151 -4.09 -2.21 24.95
C LEU A 151 -5.19 -3.07 25.60
N ASP A 152 -4.81 -4.07 26.42
CA ASP A 152 -5.74 -4.97 27.10
C ASP A 152 -6.57 -4.29 28.22
N LYS A 153 -6.23 -3.03 28.54
CA LYS A 153 -6.89 -2.23 29.59
C LYS A 153 -8.13 -1.50 29.11
N GLY A 154 -8.86 -2.07 28.17
CA GLY A 154 -10.10 -1.49 27.62
C GLY A 154 -9.88 -0.33 26.67
N LYS A 155 -8.68 -0.20 26.10
CA LYS A 155 -8.33 0.83 25.14
C LYS A 155 -9.04 0.61 23.80
N LYS A 156 -9.42 1.72 23.17
CA LYS A 156 -10.01 1.74 21.83
C LYS A 156 -8.92 1.95 20.80
N LEU A 157 -8.69 0.94 19.99
CA LEU A 157 -7.69 0.95 18.93
C LEU A 157 -8.36 1.21 17.58
N CYS A 158 -7.79 2.07 16.75
CA CYS A 158 -8.24 2.29 15.38
C CYS A 158 -7.29 1.65 14.37
N SER A 159 -7.85 1.05 13.32
CA SER A 159 -7.12 0.66 12.12
C SER A 159 -8.05 0.72 10.90
N VAL A 160 -7.55 0.37 9.71
CA VAL A 160 -8.32 0.51 8.47
C VAL A 160 -8.84 -0.84 7.98
N THR A 161 -10.11 -0.86 7.59
CA THR A 161 -10.78 -2.02 6.98
C THR A 161 -9.98 -2.55 5.79
N GLY A 162 -9.72 -3.87 5.77
CA GLY A 162 -8.95 -4.52 4.71
C GLY A 162 -7.43 -4.33 4.78
N SER A 163 -6.92 -3.62 5.80
CA SER A 163 -5.48 -3.52 6.05
C SER A 163 -4.94 -4.79 6.74
N THR A 164 -3.65 -5.10 6.54
CA THR A 164 -2.97 -6.18 7.27
C THR A 164 -2.90 -5.90 8.77
N PRO A 165 -2.58 -4.66 9.22
CA PRO A 165 -2.62 -4.32 10.64
C PRO A 165 -3.94 -4.59 11.34
N ALA A 166 -5.09 -4.26 10.73
CA ALA A 166 -6.41 -4.57 11.30
C ALA A 166 -6.63 -6.08 11.41
N GLN A 167 -6.23 -6.85 10.38
CA GLN A 167 -6.34 -8.32 10.40
C GLN A 167 -5.44 -8.94 11.46
N ASN A 168 -4.22 -8.42 11.64
CA ASN A 168 -3.29 -8.89 12.66
C ASN A 168 -3.83 -8.68 14.07
N VAL A 169 -4.42 -7.49 14.36
CA VAL A 169 -5.05 -7.23 15.66
C VAL A 169 -6.21 -8.20 15.92
N LYS A 170 -7.12 -8.36 14.97
CA LYS A 170 -8.24 -9.32 15.11
C LYS A 170 -7.77 -10.75 15.40
N ALA A 171 -6.66 -11.12 14.80
CA ALA A 171 -6.14 -12.46 14.87
C ALA A 171 -5.30 -12.74 16.13
N GLN A 172 -4.60 -11.73 16.65
CA GLN A 172 -3.62 -11.88 17.71
C GLN A 172 -4.03 -11.21 19.01
N LEU A 173 -4.93 -10.23 18.96
CA LEU A 173 -5.41 -9.45 20.09
C LEU A 173 -6.96 -9.40 20.11
N PRO A 174 -7.64 -10.54 20.18
CA PRO A 174 -9.11 -10.58 20.03
C PRO A 174 -9.87 -9.87 21.16
N ALA A 175 -9.23 -9.60 22.30
CA ALA A 175 -9.81 -8.88 23.43
C ALA A 175 -9.72 -7.34 23.28
N VAL A 176 -8.93 -6.83 22.35
CA VAL A 176 -8.75 -5.41 22.13
C VAL A 176 -9.96 -4.83 21.39
N GLN A 177 -10.43 -3.66 21.82
CA GLN A 177 -11.53 -2.95 21.17
C GLN A 177 -11.08 -2.29 19.87
N LEU A 178 -11.06 -3.04 18.77
CA LEU A 178 -10.71 -2.52 17.45
C LEU A 178 -11.90 -1.83 16.80
N GLN A 179 -11.70 -0.55 16.42
CA GLN A 179 -12.59 0.21 15.54
C GLN A 179 -11.94 0.30 14.16
N GLU A 180 -12.68 -0.05 13.12
CA GLU A 180 -12.20 0.01 11.75
C GLU A 180 -12.84 1.17 11.00
N TYR A 181 -11.99 1.96 10.34
CA TYR A 181 -12.37 3.08 9.49
C TYR A 181 -11.97 2.79 8.04
N ASP A 182 -12.42 3.62 7.11
CA ASP A 182 -12.12 3.43 5.69
C ASP A 182 -10.75 4.01 5.29
N SER A 183 -10.20 4.93 6.09
CA SER A 183 -8.90 5.58 5.84
C SER A 183 -8.11 5.81 7.12
N TYR A 184 -6.79 5.94 7.00
CA TYR A 184 -5.93 6.26 8.15
C TYR A 184 -6.07 7.71 8.58
N SER A 185 -6.36 8.64 7.66
CA SER A 185 -6.69 10.02 8.02
C SER A 185 -7.91 10.10 8.96
N ALA A 186 -8.92 9.26 8.72
CA ALA A 186 -10.08 9.18 9.62
C ALA A 186 -9.72 8.59 11.01
N CYS A 187 -8.81 7.59 11.08
CA CYS A 187 -8.28 7.08 12.34
C CYS A 187 -7.50 8.14 13.12
N VAL A 188 -6.62 8.87 12.43
CA VAL A 188 -5.81 9.93 13.04
C VAL A 188 -6.70 11.07 13.57
N GLU A 189 -7.69 11.47 12.80
CA GLU A 189 -8.65 12.47 13.25
C GLU A 189 -9.49 11.97 14.43
N ALA A 190 -9.85 10.70 14.48
CA ALA A 190 -10.51 10.10 15.64
C ALA A 190 -9.60 10.09 16.88
N LEU A 191 -8.29 9.84 16.72
CA LEU A 191 -7.29 9.93 17.80
C LEU A 191 -7.14 11.36 18.31
N ARG A 192 -7.05 12.34 17.42
CA ARG A 192 -6.97 13.78 17.77
C ARG A 192 -8.18 14.26 18.56
N ARG A 193 -9.36 13.67 18.28
CA ARG A 193 -10.63 14.03 18.95
C ARG A 193 -11.01 13.12 20.12
N ASP A 194 -10.08 12.37 20.69
CA ASP A 194 -10.32 11.47 21.84
C ASP A 194 -11.44 10.43 21.61
N LYS A 195 -11.70 10.04 20.35
CA LYS A 195 -12.67 8.99 20.02
C LYS A 195 -12.05 7.60 20.17
N VAL A 196 -10.75 7.52 19.92
CA VAL A 196 -9.92 6.32 20.09
C VAL A 196 -8.67 6.68 20.92
N ASP A 197 -8.06 5.68 21.56
CA ASP A 197 -6.89 5.87 22.40
C ASP A 197 -5.59 5.71 21.63
N ALA A 198 -5.61 4.89 20.56
CA ALA A 198 -4.45 4.66 19.70
C ALA A 198 -4.88 4.35 18.25
N VAL A 199 -3.96 4.59 17.33
CA VAL A 199 -4.01 4.10 15.95
C VAL A 199 -2.93 3.05 15.76
N THR A 200 -3.27 1.90 15.15
CA THR A 200 -2.29 0.90 14.75
C THR A 200 -2.24 0.74 13.24
N THR A 201 -1.05 0.84 12.72
CA THR A 201 -0.70 0.55 11.34
C THR A 201 0.83 0.40 11.25
N ASP A 202 1.35 0.40 10.03
CA ASP A 202 2.77 0.27 9.76
C ASP A 202 3.52 1.53 10.18
N GLU A 203 4.69 1.37 10.80
CA GLU A 203 5.50 2.48 11.33
C GLU A 203 5.79 3.56 10.28
N ALA A 204 5.99 3.17 9.01
CA ALA A 204 6.19 4.13 7.93
C ALA A 204 4.97 5.05 7.73
N ILE A 205 3.74 4.51 7.85
CA ILE A 205 2.49 5.30 7.80
C ILE A 205 2.40 6.22 9.02
N LEU A 206 2.67 5.67 10.22
CA LEU A 206 2.63 6.43 11.46
C LEU A 206 3.65 7.58 11.47
N ALA A 207 4.86 7.32 10.97
CA ALA A 207 5.91 8.34 10.83
C ALA A 207 5.46 9.49 9.91
N GLY A 208 4.83 9.17 8.78
CA GLY A 208 4.27 10.17 7.88
C GLY A 208 3.26 11.09 8.57
N TYR A 209 2.32 10.53 9.34
CA TYR A 209 1.36 11.33 10.12
C TYR A 209 2.01 12.09 11.27
N SER A 210 2.96 11.49 11.98
CA SER A 210 3.69 12.16 13.08
C SER A 210 4.48 13.37 12.57
N ASN A 211 5.09 13.26 11.39
CA ASN A 211 5.79 14.38 10.74
C ASN A 211 4.81 15.46 10.25
N PHE A 212 3.66 15.06 9.73
CA PHE A 212 2.64 16.00 9.23
C PHE A 212 1.96 16.80 10.36
N TRP A 213 1.78 16.17 11.53
CA TRP A 213 1.19 16.75 12.74
C TRP A 213 2.25 16.82 13.84
N GLU A 214 3.30 17.60 13.58
CA GLU A 214 4.47 17.71 14.46
C GLU A 214 4.08 18.05 15.90
N GLY A 215 4.54 17.21 16.85
CA GLY A 215 4.31 17.39 18.27
C GLY A 215 2.94 16.95 18.80
N GLU A 216 2.01 16.50 17.94
CA GLU A 216 0.69 16.02 18.38
C GLU A 216 0.71 14.55 18.81
N PHE A 217 1.65 13.75 18.30
CA PHE A 217 1.70 12.30 18.49
C PHE A 217 3.07 11.81 18.92
N LYS A 218 3.08 10.64 19.56
CA LYS A 218 4.26 9.80 19.76
C LYS A 218 4.01 8.40 19.21
N LEU A 219 5.08 7.78 18.73
CA LEU A 219 5.06 6.41 18.25
C LEU A 219 5.43 5.45 19.37
N VAL A 220 4.80 4.27 19.39
CA VAL A 220 5.06 3.21 20.35
C VAL A 220 5.31 1.92 19.56
N GLU A 221 6.45 1.28 19.82
CA GLU A 221 6.78 0.01 19.19
C GLU A 221 5.82 -1.11 19.62
N MET A 222 5.39 -1.92 18.64
CA MET A 222 4.67 -3.16 18.91
C MET A 222 5.63 -4.34 18.85
N THR A 223 6.21 -4.69 19.99
CA THR A 223 7.15 -5.82 20.14
C THR A 223 6.67 -6.80 21.20
N TYR A 224 7.06 -8.07 21.07
CA TYR A 224 6.84 -9.06 22.10
C TYR A 224 7.88 -8.89 23.21
N LEU A 225 7.44 -8.61 24.44
CA LEU A 225 8.35 -8.45 25.59
C LEU A 225 8.87 -9.78 26.14
N LYS A 226 8.21 -10.89 25.83
CA LYS A 226 8.55 -12.27 26.18
C LYS A 226 8.17 -13.20 25.05
N ASP A 227 8.70 -14.40 25.07
CA ASP A 227 8.28 -15.43 24.13
C ASP A 227 6.78 -15.69 24.26
N ALA A 228 6.10 -15.81 23.15
CA ALA A 228 4.66 -16.04 23.07
C ALA A 228 4.35 -17.02 21.94
N CYS A 229 3.31 -17.80 22.12
CA CYS A 229 2.75 -18.67 21.10
C CYS A 229 1.55 -17.97 20.43
N VAL A 230 1.65 -17.68 19.15
CA VAL A 230 0.61 -17.00 18.38
C VAL A 230 0.26 -17.82 17.15
N LYS A 231 -0.95 -18.37 17.11
CA LYS A 231 -1.40 -19.24 16.00
C LYS A 231 -0.38 -20.37 15.70
N ASP A 232 0.03 -21.08 16.74
CA ASP A 232 1.00 -22.18 16.69
C ASP A 232 2.41 -21.77 16.23
N ALA A 233 2.67 -20.48 16.11
CA ALA A 233 3.98 -19.92 15.78
C ALA A 233 4.64 -19.27 16.99
N LEU A 234 5.89 -19.64 17.26
CA LEU A 234 6.71 -19.00 18.28
C LEU A 234 7.07 -17.57 17.87
N LYS A 235 6.73 -16.63 18.71
CA LYS A 235 7.20 -15.23 18.68
C LYS A 235 8.19 -15.06 19.83
N THR A 236 9.44 -14.79 19.50
CA THR A 236 10.48 -14.62 20.52
C THR A 236 10.51 -13.20 21.07
N ALA A 237 10.93 -13.03 22.32
CA ALA A 237 11.11 -11.70 22.90
C ALA A 237 11.94 -10.78 22.00
N GLY A 238 11.52 -9.51 21.91
CA GLY A 238 12.12 -8.50 21.03
C GLY A 238 11.79 -8.65 19.55
N SER A 239 10.98 -9.64 19.13
CA SER A 239 10.49 -9.67 17.74
C SER A 239 9.34 -8.69 17.51
N PRO A 240 9.21 -8.13 16.29
CA PRO A 240 8.10 -7.27 15.96
C PRO A 240 6.77 -8.03 16.00
N PHE A 241 5.69 -7.30 16.29
CA PHE A 241 4.33 -7.83 16.25
C PHE A 241 3.98 -8.38 14.86
N SER A 242 4.29 -7.62 13.83
CA SER A 242 4.29 -8.09 12.44
C SER A 242 5.38 -7.39 11.62
N THR A 243 5.81 -8.05 10.56
CA THR A 243 6.67 -7.47 9.52
C THR A 243 5.84 -7.31 8.26
N GLU A 244 5.81 -6.09 7.74
CA GLU A 244 5.07 -5.76 6.53
C GLU A 244 6.05 -5.48 5.39
N ARG A 245 5.82 -6.11 4.24
CA ARG A 245 6.61 -5.93 3.03
C ARG A 245 5.71 -5.37 1.95
N TYR A 246 5.95 -4.13 1.55
CA TYR A 246 5.14 -3.47 0.53
C TYR A 246 5.56 -3.89 -0.87
N GLY A 247 4.58 -4.31 -1.66
CA GLY A 247 4.77 -4.66 -3.06
C GLY A 247 3.93 -3.82 -4.00
N VAL A 248 4.30 -3.90 -5.26
CA VAL A 248 3.56 -3.36 -6.39
C VAL A 248 2.58 -4.42 -6.86
N GLY A 249 1.28 -4.19 -6.65
CA GLY A 249 0.22 -5.08 -7.10
C GLY A 249 -0.06 -4.92 -8.59
N LEU A 250 -0.16 -6.03 -9.30
CA LEU A 250 -0.36 -6.15 -10.76
C LEU A 250 -1.50 -7.14 -11.04
N ALA A 251 -1.96 -7.20 -12.28
CA ALA A 251 -2.90 -8.22 -12.73
C ALA A 251 -2.40 -9.63 -12.39
N LEU A 252 -3.32 -10.50 -11.99
CA LEU A 252 -2.98 -11.88 -11.63
C LEU A 252 -2.32 -12.60 -12.80
N ASN A 253 -1.22 -13.30 -12.53
CA ASN A 253 -0.37 -14.01 -13.49
C ASN A 253 0.39 -13.13 -14.50
N ASP A 254 0.44 -11.83 -14.32
CA ASP A 254 1.29 -10.94 -15.14
C ASP A 254 2.76 -11.01 -14.70
N THR A 255 3.41 -12.13 -15.03
CA THR A 255 4.82 -12.39 -14.67
C THR A 255 5.80 -11.54 -15.47
N ALA A 256 5.40 -11.08 -16.66
CA ALA A 256 6.24 -10.20 -17.47
C ALA A 256 6.36 -8.81 -16.84
N SER A 257 5.24 -8.20 -16.45
CA SER A 257 5.25 -6.95 -15.70
C SER A 257 5.92 -7.09 -14.33
N GLN A 258 5.72 -8.23 -13.63
CA GLN A 258 6.41 -8.52 -12.36
C GLN A 258 7.94 -8.48 -12.52
N GLY A 259 8.47 -9.16 -13.53
CA GLY A 259 9.91 -9.16 -13.81
C GLY A 259 10.45 -7.76 -14.13
N ALA A 260 9.71 -6.98 -14.91
CA ALA A 260 10.09 -5.60 -15.24
C ALA A 260 10.06 -4.68 -14.00
N VAL A 261 9.04 -4.83 -13.15
CA VAL A 261 8.94 -4.10 -11.86
C VAL A 261 10.10 -4.46 -10.94
N ASN A 262 10.42 -5.74 -10.76
CA ASN A 262 11.53 -6.16 -9.92
C ASN A 262 12.86 -5.58 -10.42
N LYS A 263 13.12 -5.65 -11.73
CA LYS A 263 14.31 -5.04 -12.34
C LYS A 263 14.40 -3.52 -12.08
N ALA A 264 13.28 -2.81 -12.18
CA ALA A 264 13.23 -1.37 -11.90
C ALA A 264 13.49 -1.08 -10.42
N LEU A 265 12.97 -1.90 -9.51
CA LEU A 265 13.21 -1.76 -8.07
C LEU A 265 14.65 -2.07 -7.69
N ASP A 266 15.29 -3.09 -8.29
CA ASP A 266 16.72 -3.37 -8.14
C ASP A 266 17.57 -2.17 -8.59
N ALA A 267 17.22 -1.57 -9.72
CA ALA A 267 17.90 -0.37 -10.21
C ALA A 267 17.68 0.84 -9.27
N MET A 268 16.50 0.98 -8.67
CA MET A 268 16.21 2.04 -7.69
C MET A 268 17.01 1.88 -6.40
N LEU A 269 17.26 0.65 -5.97
CA LEU A 269 18.04 0.29 -4.77
C LEU A 269 19.56 0.37 -5.02
N ALA A 270 20.00 0.22 -6.26
CA ALA A 270 21.41 0.25 -6.59
C ALA A 270 22.05 1.61 -6.22
N PRO A 271 23.25 1.62 -5.60
CA PRO A 271 23.95 2.86 -5.31
C PRO A 271 24.23 3.67 -6.58
N ALA A 272 23.95 4.96 -6.57
CA ALA A 272 24.39 5.88 -7.62
C ALA A 272 25.91 6.18 -7.50
N VAL A 273 26.43 6.94 -8.47
CA VAL A 273 27.86 7.29 -8.51
C VAL A 273 28.33 8.05 -7.26
N ASP A 274 27.43 8.81 -6.64
CA ASP A 274 27.66 9.54 -5.38
C ASP A 274 27.49 8.68 -4.11
N GLY A 275 27.10 7.41 -4.27
CA GLY A 275 26.95 6.42 -3.20
C GLY A 275 25.56 6.32 -2.61
N GLU A 276 24.64 7.25 -2.86
CA GLU A 276 23.25 7.15 -2.41
C GLU A 276 22.34 6.55 -3.49
N SER A 277 21.48 5.60 -3.12
CA SER A 277 20.49 5.04 -4.05
C SER A 277 19.29 5.98 -4.24
N ALA A 278 18.65 5.91 -5.40
CA ALA A 278 17.40 6.63 -5.65
C ALA A 278 16.29 6.25 -4.64
N TRP A 279 16.30 5.00 -4.19
CA TRP A 279 15.41 4.49 -3.16
C TRP A 279 15.61 5.23 -1.82
N ASN A 280 16.87 5.31 -1.33
CA ASN A 280 17.18 5.96 -0.06
C ASN A 280 16.88 7.47 -0.12
N ALA A 281 17.26 8.14 -1.21
CA ALA A 281 16.95 9.56 -1.43
C ALA A 281 15.42 9.81 -1.42
N ALA A 282 14.63 8.96 -2.09
CA ALA A 282 13.17 9.07 -2.11
C ALA A 282 12.57 8.82 -0.72
N LEU A 283 13.05 7.82 0.03
CA LEU A 283 12.57 7.50 1.36
C LEU A 283 12.86 8.64 2.35
N ARG A 284 14.10 9.18 2.32
CA ARG A 284 14.51 10.33 3.17
C ARG A 284 13.71 11.58 2.85
N LYS A 285 13.48 11.85 1.58
CA LYS A 285 12.62 12.97 1.15
C LYS A 285 11.20 12.83 1.68
N ALA A 286 10.67 11.62 1.68
CA ALA A 286 9.28 11.32 1.99
C ALA A 286 8.99 11.25 3.51
N LEU A 287 9.84 10.57 4.27
CA LEU A 287 9.62 10.27 5.69
C LEU A 287 10.59 11.01 6.62
N GLY A 288 11.54 11.76 6.06
CA GLY A 288 12.51 12.54 6.82
C GLY A 288 13.72 11.74 7.30
N ASN A 289 14.85 12.43 7.42
CA ASN A 289 16.10 11.84 7.89
C ASN A 289 15.99 11.19 9.28
N PRO A 290 15.34 11.80 10.29
CA PRO A 290 15.28 11.20 11.62
C PRO A 290 14.67 9.80 11.63
N TYR A 291 13.56 9.59 10.91
CA TYR A 291 12.94 8.26 10.81
C TYR A 291 13.84 7.25 10.09
N VAL A 292 14.44 7.66 8.96
CA VAL A 292 15.29 6.76 8.17
C VAL A 292 16.57 6.40 8.94
N ASP A 293 17.19 7.34 9.63
CA ASP A 293 18.35 7.08 10.46
C ASP A 293 18.03 6.15 11.64
N GLU A 294 16.83 6.26 12.22
CA GLU A 294 16.36 5.38 13.29
C GLU A 294 16.18 3.93 12.81
N ILE A 295 15.50 3.72 11.68
CA ILE A 295 15.29 2.35 11.16
C ILE A 295 16.61 1.69 10.75
N ILE A 296 17.57 2.44 10.20
CA ILE A 296 18.92 1.95 9.89
C ILE A 296 19.64 1.58 11.19
N ALA A 297 19.70 2.49 12.17
CA ALA A 297 20.35 2.24 13.44
C ALA A 297 19.75 1.05 14.19
N ARG A 298 18.41 0.84 14.08
CA ARG A 298 17.74 -0.32 14.65
C ARG A 298 18.11 -1.62 13.95
N ALA A 299 18.22 -1.59 12.62
CA ALA A 299 18.62 -2.75 11.83
C ALA A 299 20.09 -3.16 12.09
N ASP A 300 20.98 -2.21 12.31
CA ASP A 300 22.40 -2.43 12.53
C ASP A 300 22.75 -2.93 13.96
N ARG A 301 21.78 -3.00 14.87
CA ARG A 301 22.01 -3.57 16.21
C ARG A 301 22.39 -5.05 16.10
N PRO A 302 23.29 -5.55 16.96
CA PRO A 302 23.56 -6.99 17.05
C PRO A 302 22.26 -7.76 17.32
N ASP A 303 22.05 -8.86 16.58
CA ASP A 303 20.87 -9.71 16.68
C ASP A 303 19.53 -9.01 16.37
N SER A 304 19.56 -7.92 15.59
CA SER A 304 18.38 -7.20 15.19
C SER A 304 17.40 -8.10 14.44
N LYS A 305 16.12 -7.97 14.78
CA LYS A 305 15.00 -8.64 14.12
C LYS A 305 14.25 -7.67 13.18
N PHE A 306 14.87 -6.56 12.83
CA PHE A 306 14.27 -5.45 12.09
C PHE A 306 15.04 -5.11 10.81
N PRO A 307 15.16 -6.04 9.83
CA PRO A 307 15.73 -5.69 8.53
C PRO A 307 14.87 -4.60 7.85
N TYR A 308 15.49 -3.60 7.25
CA TYR A 308 14.79 -2.48 6.61
C TYR A 308 14.93 -2.46 5.10
N LEU A 309 16.00 -3.06 4.54
CA LEU A 309 16.20 -3.11 3.10
C LEU A 309 15.28 -4.15 2.48
N PRO A 310 14.54 -3.80 1.44
CA PRO A 310 13.80 -4.77 0.65
C PRO A 310 14.72 -5.55 -0.29
N ASP A 311 14.28 -6.75 -0.69
CA ASP A 311 14.92 -7.59 -1.71
C ASP A 311 13.87 -7.87 -2.81
N PRO A 312 13.87 -7.09 -3.91
CA PRO A 312 12.89 -7.24 -4.97
C PRO A 312 12.98 -8.63 -5.63
N GLY A 313 11.82 -9.30 -5.69
CA GLY A 313 11.73 -10.66 -6.24
C GLY A 313 11.84 -11.76 -5.18
N ASP A 314 12.34 -11.47 -3.97
CA ASP A 314 12.28 -12.41 -2.87
C ASP A 314 10.85 -12.45 -2.28
N LEU A 315 10.14 -13.53 -2.56
CA LEU A 315 8.83 -13.85 -2.02
C LEU A 315 8.84 -15.13 -1.16
N GLU A 316 10.02 -15.67 -0.83
CA GLU A 316 10.17 -16.90 -0.05
C GLU A 316 9.55 -16.79 1.36
N PHE A 317 9.45 -15.59 1.89
CA PHE A 317 8.79 -15.33 3.18
C PHE A 317 7.28 -15.72 3.18
N LEU A 318 6.63 -15.84 2.01
CA LEU A 318 5.24 -16.30 1.90
C LEU A 318 5.07 -17.76 2.26
N ASP A 319 6.09 -18.57 1.97
CA ASP A 319 6.10 -20.03 2.15
C ASP A 319 6.99 -20.45 3.34
N SER A 320 7.65 -19.49 4.00
CA SER A 320 8.54 -19.77 5.13
C SER A 320 7.74 -20.37 6.29
N PRO A 321 8.10 -21.58 6.76
CA PRO A 321 7.41 -22.20 7.87
C PRO A 321 7.62 -21.39 9.16
N SER A 322 6.55 -21.18 9.91
CA SER A 322 6.66 -20.61 11.25
C SER A 322 7.42 -21.58 12.18
N THR A 323 8.22 -21.04 13.08
CA THR A 323 8.81 -21.85 14.14
C THR A 323 7.69 -22.38 15.03
N PRO A 324 7.58 -23.71 15.24
CA PRO A 324 6.53 -24.27 16.09
C PRO A 324 6.68 -23.81 17.55
N CYS A 325 5.56 -23.72 18.24
CA CYS A 325 5.58 -23.44 19.67
C CYS A 325 6.20 -24.58 20.46
N PRO A 326 7.09 -24.31 21.42
CA PRO A 326 7.56 -25.31 22.35
C PRO A 326 6.41 -25.79 23.25
N PRO A 327 6.44 -27.07 23.71
CA PRO A 327 5.43 -27.60 24.64
C PRO A 327 5.34 -26.72 25.91
N GLY A 328 4.12 -26.34 26.27
CA GLY A 328 3.84 -25.58 27.50
C GLY A 328 3.94 -24.05 27.39
N LEU A 329 4.31 -23.50 26.25
CA LEU A 329 4.20 -22.07 25.99
C LEU A 329 2.78 -21.78 25.42
N GLN A 330 1.98 -21.04 26.16
CA GLN A 330 0.65 -20.55 25.74
C GLN A 330 0.60 -19.02 25.73
#